data_f610a770be7636ad1369d86bf0c96a55
#
_entry.id   f610a770be7636ad1369d86bf0c96a55
#
_cell.length_a   1.000
_cell.length_b   1.000
_cell.length_c   1.000
_cell.angle_alpha   90.00
_cell.angle_beta   90.00
_cell.angle_gamma   90.00
#
_symmetry.space_group_name_H-M   'P 1'
#
loop_
_entity.id
_entity.type
_entity.pdbx_description
1 polymer ?
#
loop_
_entity_poly.entity_id
_entity_poly.type
_entity_poly.pdbx_seq_one_letter_code
_entity_poly.pdbx_strand_id
1 'polypeptide(L)'
;MELQEQQARAIVHEINTVLPQKINLMNKEGIIIASTDPERVQSFHGGAARIIQDNLDELRIHRYDEYPGARPGTNFMLQVEGEPIGVLGITGVYETILPLANVIRKMTELLVHEQEYQKAQSHLEYQQQLFLRELLEHSETFLSKEQVERASLLNIDLSIPRRIVVADFVESPEPHRVTDIASQLKIEAQRLDAACCVLTNNQMIVFLTGMRSEPQLYAFADKLLKYAQARGVYLCFGMDSPAVDNTKLRQAFEQARKALCSCHRKGTVHIKGYDEINMEIFADLIPLAAKREYVKKIFHGYSTMELADAIHTLECFFEHDGSITKTAAAIYIHKNTLQQHLKKIALRTGYDPRSLRSSAVFYVVLYFYQDIHLTGFCKA
;
A
#
# COMPACT_ATOMS: atom_id res chain seq x y z
N MET A 1 -7.72 -31.02 -1.86
CA MET A 1 -8.20 -29.89 -2.71
C MET A 1 -9.55 -30.28 -3.29
N GLU A 2 -10.48 -29.34 -3.47
CA GLU A 2 -11.81 -29.60 -4.02
C GLU A 2 -12.24 -28.41 -4.89
N LEU A 3 -12.88 -28.70 -6.02
CA LEU A 3 -13.37 -27.67 -6.95
C LEU A 3 -14.58 -26.95 -6.35
N GLN A 4 -14.44 -25.65 -6.07
CA GLN A 4 -15.52 -24.84 -5.48
C GLN A 4 -16.50 -24.35 -6.56
N GLU A 5 -17.78 -24.17 -6.18
CA GLU A 5 -18.84 -23.76 -7.10
C GLU A 5 -18.54 -22.45 -7.84
N GLN A 6 -18.02 -21.44 -7.15
CA GLN A 6 -17.67 -20.15 -7.76
C GLN A 6 -16.55 -20.28 -8.80
N GLN A 7 -15.54 -21.09 -8.52
CA GLN A 7 -14.46 -21.41 -9.44
C GLN A 7 -14.97 -22.15 -10.68
N ALA A 8 -15.78 -23.18 -10.45
CA ALA A 8 -16.38 -23.99 -11.52
C ALA A 8 -17.24 -23.14 -12.47
N ARG A 9 -18.03 -22.21 -11.93
CA ARG A 9 -18.84 -21.29 -12.74
C ARG A 9 -17.99 -20.37 -13.61
N ALA A 10 -16.91 -19.80 -13.06
CA ALA A 10 -16.00 -18.96 -13.83
C ALA A 10 -15.32 -19.75 -14.96
N ILE A 11 -14.85 -20.97 -14.68
CA ILE A 11 -14.21 -21.84 -15.66
C ILE A 11 -15.19 -22.22 -16.79
N VAL A 12 -16.41 -22.64 -16.44
CA VAL A 12 -17.43 -22.97 -17.46
C VAL A 12 -17.78 -21.77 -18.31
N HIS A 13 -17.86 -20.58 -17.71
CA HIS A 13 -18.12 -19.33 -18.45
C HIS A 13 -17.02 -19.06 -19.48
N GLU A 14 -15.75 -19.07 -19.05
CA GLU A 14 -14.60 -18.83 -19.95
C GLU A 14 -14.54 -19.88 -21.07
N ILE A 15 -14.70 -21.14 -20.76
CA ILE A 15 -14.68 -22.21 -21.78
C ILE A 15 -15.84 -22.06 -22.76
N ASN A 16 -17.03 -21.69 -22.28
CA ASN A 16 -18.21 -21.51 -23.12
C ASN A 16 -18.10 -20.34 -24.12
N THR A 17 -17.25 -19.35 -23.84
CA THR A 17 -16.95 -18.24 -24.79
C THR A 17 -16.19 -18.74 -26.03
N VAL A 18 -15.44 -19.82 -25.89
CA VAL A 18 -14.54 -20.33 -26.93
C VAL A 18 -15.10 -21.58 -27.60
N LEU A 19 -15.89 -22.37 -26.90
CA LEU A 19 -16.32 -23.70 -27.31
C LEU A 19 -17.85 -23.87 -27.22
N PRO A 20 -18.53 -24.29 -28.27
CA PRO A 20 -19.99 -24.44 -28.30
C PRO A 20 -20.50 -25.74 -27.65
N GLN A 21 -19.62 -26.55 -27.06
CA GLN A 21 -19.99 -27.82 -26.44
C GLN A 21 -20.70 -27.61 -25.11
N LYS A 22 -21.64 -28.51 -24.79
CA LYS A 22 -22.27 -28.56 -23.47
C LYS A 22 -21.32 -29.21 -22.47
N ILE A 23 -20.95 -28.42 -21.45
CA ILE A 23 -19.95 -28.78 -20.44
C ILE A 23 -20.58 -28.74 -19.06
N ASN A 24 -20.21 -29.71 -18.22
CA ASN A 24 -20.55 -29.76 -16.81
C ASN A 24 -19.29 -29.96 -16.00
N LEU A 25 -19.19 -29.27 -14.88
CA LEU A 25 -18.21 -29.52 -13.83
C LEU A 25 -18.92 -30.06 -12.59
N MET A 26 -18.45 -31.20 -12.10
CA MET A 26 -19.02 -31.92 -10.96
C MET A 26 -17.98 -31.98 -9.84
N ASN A 27 -18.45 -31.93 -8.59
CA ASN A 27 -17.63 -32.20 -7.41
C ASN A 27 -17.35 -33.68 -7.20
N LYS A 28 -16.64 -34.01 -6.12
CA LYS A 28 -16.29 -35.41 -5.80
C LYS A 28 -17.50 -36.33 -5.48
N GLU A 29 -18.59 -35.73 -5.03
CA GLU A 29 -19.86 -36.37 -4.73
C GLU A 29 -20.72 -36.60 -5.97
N GLY A 30 -20.29 -36.10 -7.14
CA GLY A 30 -21.03 -36.21 -8.38
C GLY A 30 -22.13 -35.18 -8.56
N ILE A 31 -22.13 -34.09 -7.74
CA ILE A 31 -23.07 -32.97 -7.90
C ILE A 31 -22.53 -32.04 -8.97
N ILE A 32 -23.37 -31.62 -9.91
CA ILE A 32 -23.04 -30.61 -10.93
C ILE A 32 -22.98 -29.25 -10.28
N ILE A 33 -21.78 -28.69 -10.11
CA ILE A 33 -21.54 -27.40 -9.48
C ILE A 33 -21.50 -26.24 -10.47
N ALA A 34 -21.23 -26.52 -11.75
CA ALA A 34 -21.35 -25.58 -12.84
C ALA A 34 -21.70 -26.28 -14.16
N SER A 35 -22.46 -25.63 -15.01
CA SER A 35 -22.92 -26.17 -16.29
C SER A 35 -23.17 -25.06 -17.29
N THR A 36 -22.96 -25.35 -18.59
CA THR A 36 -23.50 -24.51 -19.71
C THR A 36 -25.00 -24.61 -19.86
N ASP A 37 -25.66 -25.59 -19.18
CA ASP A 37 -27.10 -25.74 -19.05
C ASP A 37 -27.50 -25.44 -17.58
N PRO A 38 -28.03 -24.22 -17.28
CA PRO A 38 -28.32 -23.80 -15.90
C PRO A 38 -29.26 -24.73 -15.14
N GLU A 39 -30.19 -25.43 -15.85
CA GLU A 39 -31.16 -26.33 -15.23
C GLU A 39 -30.51 -27.57 -14.62
N ARG A 40 -29.27 -27.87 -14.99
CA ARG A 40 -28.52 -29.00 -14.47
C ARG A 40 -27.72 -28.71 -13.20
N VAL A 41 -27.51 -27.45 -12.88
CA VAL A 41 -26.74 -27.08 -11.69
C VAL A 41 -27.44 -27.60 -10.43
N GLN A 42 -26.67 -28.14 -9.48
CA GLN A 42 -27.13 -28.79 -8.26
C GLN A 42 -27.82 -30.16 -8.46
N SER A 43 -27.88 -30.72 -9.70
CA SER A 43 -28.36 -32.07 -9.93
C SER A 43 -27.25 -33.10 -9.78
N PHE A 44 -27.64 -34.31 -9.39
CA PHE A 44 -26.71 -35.43 -9.24
C PHE A 44 -26.36 -36.07 -10.60
N HIS A 45 -25.11 -36.47 -10.77
CA HIS A 45 -24.58 -37.13 -11.96
C HIS A 45 -23.85 -38.43 -11.57
N GLY A 46 -24.55 -39.55 -11.65
CA GLY A 46 -24.02 -40.85 -11.18
C GLY A 46 -22.74 -41.34 -11.90
N GLY A 47 -22.57 -40.97 -13.17
CA GLY A 47 -21.33 -41.29 -13.90
C GLY A 47 -20.10 -40.55 -13.33
N ALA A 48 -20.28 -39.34 -12.81
CA ALA A 48 -19.20 -38.59 -12.16
C ALA A 48 -18.83 -39.23 -10.81
N ALA A 49 -19.85 -39.57 -10.00
CA ALA A 49 -19.61 -40.26 -8.74
C ALA A 49 -18.85 -41.59 -8.96
N ARG A 50 -19.19 -42.34 -10.04
CA ARG A 50 -18.51 -43.58 -10.42
C ARG A 50 -17.04 -43.36 -10.77
N ILE A 51 -16.70 -42.31 -11.52
CA ILE A 51 -15.31 -41.97 -11.85
C ILE A 51 -14.47 -41.77 -10.59
N ILE A 52 -14.97 -41.03 -9.63
CA ILE A 52 -14.26 -40.74 -8.35
C ILE A 52 -14.15 -42.05 -7.54
N GLN A 53 -15.24 -42.79 -7.41
CA GLN A 53 -15.29 -44.03 -6.59
C GLN A 53 -14.32 -45.08 -7.09
N ASP A 54 -14.25 -45.31 -8.41
CA ASP A 54 -13.45 -46.35 -9.03
C ASP A 54 -12.09 -45.82 -9.52
N ASN A 55 -11.77 -44.57 -9.28
CA ASN A 55 -10.54 -43.89 -9.73
C ASN A 55 -10.28 -44.05 -11.23
N LEU A 56 -11.30 -43.82 -12.06
CA LEU A 56 -11.22 -43.92 -13.50
C LEU A 56 -10.77 -42.60 -14.13
N ASP A 57 -9.89 -42.63 -15.14
CA ASP A 57 -9.49 -41.45 -15.88
C ASP A 57 -10.63 -40.90 -16.72
N GLU A 58 -11.44 -41.76 -17.33
CA GLU A 58 -12.60 -41.40 -18.15
C GLU A 58 -13.74 -42.43 -18.03
N LEU A 59 -14.96 -41.95 -18.28
CA LEU A 59 -16.16 -42.81 -18.39
C LEU A 59 -17.04 -42.29 -19.53
N ARG A 60 -17.33 -43.18 -20.50
CA ARG A 60 -18.22 -42.93 -21.63
C ARG A 60 -19.64 -43.36 -21.27
N ILE A 61 -20.60 -42.50 -21.56
CA ILE A 61 -22.01 -42.72 -21.33
C ILE A 61 -22.70 -42.73 -22.69
N HIS A 62 -23.31 -43.84 -23.05
CA HIS A 62 -23.88 -44.06 -24.37
C HIS A 62 -25.39 -43.77 -24.45
N ARG A 63 -26.11 -43.88 -23.31
CA ARG A 63 -27.56 -43.73 -23.22
C ARG A 63 -27.95 -42.76 -22.11
N TYR A 64 -29.12 -42.14 -22.28
CA TYR A 64 -29.74 -41.38 -21.22
C TYR A 64 -29.98 -42.29 -19.99
N ASP A 65 -29.70 -41.78 -18.82
CA ASP A 65 -29.87 -42.44 -17.52
C ASP A 65 -29.16 -43.84 -17.41
N GLU A 66 -28.13 -44.07 -18.21
CA GLU A 66 -27.22 -45.21 -18.01
C GLU A 66 -26.62 -45.22 -16.61
N TYR A 67 -26.38 -43.99 -16.08
CA TYR A 67 -26.15 -43.69 -14.68
C TYR A 67 -27.17 -42.61 -14.26
N PRO A 68 -27.64 -42.60 -13.01
CA PRO A 68 -28.64 -41.66 -12.54
C PRO A 68 -28.29 -40.19 -12.92
N GLY A 69 -29.16 -39.50 -13.62
CA GLY A 69 -28.98 -38.12 -14.06
C GLY A 69 -27.92 -37.89 -15.17
N ALA A 70 -27.39 -38.95 -15.76
CA ALA A 70 -26.38 -38.86 -16.81
C ALA A 70 -27.02 -38.68 -18.19
N ARG A 71 -26.34 -37.95 -19.06
CA ARG A 71 -26.66 -37.86 -20.51
C ARG A 71 -25.52 -38.41 -21.36
N PRO A 72 -25.76 -38.84 -22.61
CA PRO A 72 -24.73 -39.31 -23.50
C PRO A 72 -23.58 -38.28 -23.65
N GLY A 73 -22.36 -38.77 -23.47
CA GLY A 73 -21.14 -37.96 -23.48
C GLY A 73 -19.98 -38.67 -22.82
N THR A 74 -18.92 -37.94 -22.55
CA THR A 74 -17.77 -38.50 -21.86
C THR A 74 -17.42 -37.61 -20.65
N ASN A 75 -17.12 -38.27 -19.57
CA ASN A 75 -16.70 -37.66 -18.33
C ASN A 75 -15.23 -37.98 -18.08
N PHE A 76 -14.47 -36.98 -17.64
CA PHE A 76 -13.04 -37.08 -17.39
C PHE A 76 -12.74 -36.66 -15.97
N MET A 77 -11.90 -37.40 -15.27
CA MET A 77 -11.40 -37.03 -13.97
C MET A 77 -10.52 -35.77 -14.11
N LEU A 78 -10.74 -34.78 -13.23
CA LEU A 78 -9.88 -33.65 -13.07
C LEU A 78 -8.93 -33.89 -11.89
N GLN A 79 -7.63 -33.64 -12.11
CA GLN A 79 -6.60 -33.87 -11.11
C GLN A 79 -5.66 -32.66 -11.02
N VAL A 80 -5.26 -32.29 -9.81
CA VAL A 80 -4.18 -31.33 -9.55
C VAL A 80 -3.16 -32.03 -8.66
N GLU A 81 -1.90 -32.05 -9.08
CA GLU A 81 -0.81 -32.74 -8.38
C GLU A 81 -1.10 -34.22 -8.09
N GLY A 82 -1.87 -34.87 -8.97
CA GLY A 82 -2.25 -36.29 -8.84
C GLY A 82 -3.47 -36.55 -7.94
N GLU A 83 -4.00 -35.52 -7.28
CA GLU A 83 -5.19 -35.64 -6.42
C GLU A 83 -6.47 -35.32 -7.21
N PRO A 84 -7.51 -36.15 -7.15
CA PRO A 84 -8.79 -35.85 -7.77
C PRO A 84 -9.42 -34.60 -7.16
N ILE A 85 -9.88 -33.67 -8.00
CA ILE A 85 -10.54 -32.44 -7.56
C ILE A 85 -12.00 -32.37 -8.00
N GLY A 86 -12.43 -33.17 -8.97
CA GLY A 86 -13.77 -33.24 -9.52
C GLY A 86 -13.81 -33.93 -10.86
N VAL A 87 -14.89 -33.77 -11.61
CA VAL A 87 -15.10 -34.42 -12.91
C VAL A 87 -15.58 -33.39 -13.94
N LEU A 88 -15.01 -33.45 -15.16
CA LEU A 88 -15.45 -32.71 -16.33
C LEU A 88 -16.32 -33.62 -17.20
N GLY A 89 -17.57 -33.24 -17.43
CA GLY A 89 -18.46 -33.87 -18.39
C GLY A 89 -18.61 -33.06 -19.67
N ILE A 90 -18.46 -33.72 -20.83
CA ILE A 90 -18.67 -33.09 -22.14
C ILE A 90 -19.69 -33.91 -22.91
N THR A 91 -20.77 -33.27 -23.36
CA THR A 91 -21.81 -33.91 -24.15
C THR A 91 -21.41 -33.95 -25.63
N GLY A 92 -21.51 -35.10 -26.28
CA GLY A 92 -21.22 -35.28 -27.70
C GLY A 92 -20.71 -36.64 -28.06
N VAL A 93 -20.43 -36.84 -29.37
CA VAL A 93 -19.87 -38.08 -29.90
C VAL A 93 -18.39 -38.13 -29.54
N TYR A 94 -17.96 -39.26 -28.97
CA TYR A 94 -16.62 -39.42 -28.38
C TYR A 94 -15.49 -39.06 -29.34
N GLU A 95 -15.52 -39.55 -30.58
CA GLU A 95 -14.47 -39.31 -31.58
C GLU A 95 -14.32 -37.81 -31.93
N THR A 96 -15.42 -37.10 -31.81
CA THR A 96 -15.44 -35.67 -32.10
C THR A 96 -14.97 -34.82 -30.91
N ILE A 97 -15.28 -35.28 -29.68
CA ILE A 97 -14.96 -34.52 -28.48
C ILE A 97 -13.58 -34.85 -27.87
N LEU A 98 -13.04 -36.04 -28.12
CA LEU A 98 -11.81 -36.50 -27.47
C LEU A 98 -10.60 -35.58 -27.67
N PRO A 99 -10.28 -35.07 -28.87
CA PRO A 99 -9.16 -34.16 -29.06
C PRO A 99 -9.31 -32.88 -28.25
N LEU A 100 -10.55 -32.41 -28.11
CA LEU A 100 -10.90 -31.21 -27.42
C LEU A 100 -11.00 -31.43 -25.91
N ALA A 101 -11.50 -32.56 -25.48
CA ALA A 101 -11.69 -32.92 -24.08
C ALA A 101 -10.38 -32.89 -23.29
N ASN A 102 -9.30 -33.41 -23.85
CA ASN A 102 -7.99 -33.38 -23.21
C ASN A 102 -7.45 -31.92 -23.03
N VAL A 103 -7.70 -31.07 -24.02
CA VAL A 103 -7.32 -29.63 -23.90
C VAL A 103 -8.14 -28.96 -22.82
N ILE A 104 -9.47 -29.14 -22.82
CA ILE A 104 -10.37 -28.56 -21.84
C ILE A 104 -10.02 -29.03 -20.41
N ARG A 105 -9.79 -30.36 -20.26
CA ARG A 105 -9.36 -30.93 -18.98
C ARG A 105 -8.10 -30.27 -18.48
N LYS A 106 -7.07 -30.19 -19.33
CA LYS A 106 -5.79 -29.58 -18.93
C LYS A 106 -5.90 -28.09 -18.64
N MET A 107 -6.67 -27.35 -19.43
CA MET A 107 -6.95 -25.93 -19.15
C MET A 107 -7.69 -25.76 -17.82
N THR A 108 -8.68 -26.60 -17.52
CA THR A 108 -9.42 -26.55 -16.24
C THR A 108 -8.50 -26.82 -15.06
N GLU A 109 -7.65 -27.85 -15.16
CA GLU A 109 -6.67 -28.17 -14.12
C GLU A 109 -5.70 -27.00 -13.87
N LEU A 110 -5.18 -26.39 -14.94
CA LEU A 110 -4.30 -25.23 -14.85
C LEU A 110 -5.00 -24.01 -14.23
N LEU A 111 -6.24 -23.73 -14.61
CA LEU A 111 -7.00 -22.61 -14.03
C LEU A 111 -7.29 -22.82 -12.54
N VAL A 112 -7.61 -24.04 -12.13
CA VAL A 112 -7.80 -24.35 -10.71
C VAL A 112 -6.48 -24.22 -9.95
N HIS A 113 -5.40 -24.74 -10.47
CA HIS A 113 -4.07 -24.64 -9.87
C HIS A 113 -3.64 -23.16 -9.71
N GLU A 114 -3.82 -22.35 -10.76
CA GLU A 114 -3.50 -20.92 -10.72
C GLU A 114 -4.33 -20.18 -9.66
N GLN A 115 -5.63 -20.44 -9.58
CA GLN A 115 -6.49 -19.80 -8.57
C GLN A 115 -6.10 -20.16 -7.13
N GLU A 116 -5.76 -21.43 -6.87
CA GLU A 116 -5.29 -21.86 -5.55
C GLU A 116 -3.92 -21.22 -5.21
N TYR A 117 -3.02 -21.16 -6.19
CA TYR A 117 -1.75 -20.47 -6.03
C TYR A 117 -1.95 -18.98 -5.68
N GLN A 118 -2.83 -18.27 -6.40
CA GLN A 118 -3.16 -16.87 -6.14
C GLN A 118 -3.78 -16.66 -4.75
N LYS A 119 -4.66 -17.57 -4.30
CA LYS A 119 -5.21 -17.52 -2.94
C LYS A 119 -4.14 -17.71 -1.87
N ALA A 120 -3.26 -18.68 -2.04
CA ALA A 120 -2.16 -18.93 -1.11
C ALA A 120 -1.21 -17.72 -1.05
N GLN A 121 -0.90 -17.14 -2.19
CA GLN A 121 -0.06 -15.94 -2.30
C GLN A 121 -0.72 -14.74 -1.59
N SER A 122 -1.99 -14.47 -1.86
CA SER A 122 -2.74 -13.39 -1.21
C SER A 122 -2.85 -13.58 0.31
N HIS A 123 -3.02 -14.81 0.76
CA HIS A 123 -3.03 -15.13 2.19
C HIS A 123 -1.67 -14.86 2.85
N LEU A 124 -0.58 -15.30 2.22
CA LEU A 124 0.77 -15.03 2.69
C LEU A 124 1.05 -13.52 2.77
N GLU A 125 0.69 -12.77 1.73
CA GLU A 125 0.83 -11.31 1.72
C GLU A 125 0.04 -10.64 2.84
N TYR A 126 -1.20 -11.07 3.07
CA TYR A 126 -2.00 -10.56 4.19
C TYR A 126 -1.35 -10.84 5.55
N GLN A 127 -0.82 -12.05 5.77
CA GLN A 127 -0.10 -12.38 6.99
C GLN A 127 1.18 -11.56 7.16
N GLN A 128 1.92 -11.31 6.07
CA GLN A 128 3.08 -10.41 6.08
C GLN A 128 2.69 -8.99 6.50
N GLN A 129 1.59 -8.44 5.95
CA GLN A 129 1.11 -7.10 6.31
C GLN A 129 0.75 -7.00 7.80
N LEU A 130 0.04 -8.00 8.34
CA LEU A 130 -0.29 -8.05 9.77
C LEU A 130 0.96 -8.12 10.65
N PHE A 131 1.90 -8.97 10.29
CA PHE A 131 3.15 -9.13 11.04
C PHE A 131 4.01 -7.85 11.02
N LEU A 132 4.17 -7.22 9.87
CA LEU A 132 4.93 -5.97 9.76
C LEU A 132 4.29 -4.84 10.55
N ARG A 133 2.94 -4.76 10.55
CA ARG A 133 2.22 -3.78 11.38
C ARG A 133 2.47 -4.01 12.85
N GLU A 134 2.30 -5.25 13.31
CA GLU A 134 2.60 -5.64 14.69
C GLU A 134 4.03 -5.27 15.08
N LEU A 135 5.01 -5.57 14.24
CA LEU A 135 6.42 -5.28 14.46
C LEU A 135 6.71 -3.78 14.61
N LEU A 136 6.00 -2.92 13.85
CA LEU A 136 6.19 -1.46 13.90
C LEU A 136 5.39 -0.79 15.02
N GLU A 137 4.30 -1.39 15.50
CA GLU A 137 3.45 -0.83 16.54
C GLU A 137 3.90 -1.23 17.96
N HIS A 138 4.48 -2.43 18.12
CA HIS A 138 4.88 -2.93 19.45
C HIS A 138 6.19 -2.31 19.96
N SER A 139 6.18 -2.03 21.26
CA SER A 139 7.28 -1.31 21.95
C SER A 139 8.33 -2.22 22.57
N GLU A 140 8.33 -3.50 22.27
CA GLU A 140 9.28 -4.43 22.87
C GLU A 140 10.70 -4.16 22.38
N THR A 141 11.63 -4.11 23.32
CA THR A 141 13.04 -3.84 23.07
C THR A 141 13.77 -5.04 22.46
N PHE A 142 13.14 -6.22 22.53
CA PHE A 142 13.70 -7.47 22.03
C PHE A 142 12.66 -8.25 21.24
N LEU A 143 13.09 -8.80 20.11
CA LEU A 143 12.28 -9.74 19.34
C LEU A 143 12.16 -11.07 20.11
N SER A 144 10.97 -11.55 20.33
CA SER A 144 10.74 -12.86 20.93
C SER A 144 11.15 -13.97 19.97
N LYS A 145 11.45 -15.17 20.50
CA LYS A 145 11.72 -16.34 19.65
C LYS A 145 10.56 -16.64 18.72
N GLU A 146 9.34 -16.50 19.21
CA GLU A 146 8.12 -16.70 18.46
C GLU A 146 8.00 -15.72 17.27
N GLN A 147 8.36 -14.44 17.48
CA GLN A 147 8.38 -13.45 16.38
C GLN A 147 9.44 -13.80 15.32
N VAL A 148 10.60 -14.29 15.70
CA VAL A 148 11.65 -14.71 14.77
C VAL A 148 11.22 -15.94 13.96
N GLU A 149 10.61 -16.93 14.59
CA GLU A 149 10.06 -18.12 13.92
C GLU A 149 8.93 -17.74 12.97
N ARG A 150 8.00 -16.89 13.40
CA ARG A 150 6.90 -16.39 12.57
C ARG A 150 7.39 -15.59 11.37
N ALA A 151 8.41 -14.74 11.55
CA ALA A 151 9.02 -14.01 10.44
C ALA A 151 9.61 -14.95 9.39
N SER A 152 10.32 -16.01 9.84
CA SER A 152 10.89 -17.02 8.94
C SER A 152 9.81 -17.73 8.12
N LEU A 153 8.68 -18.11 8.73
CA LEU A 153 7.53 -18.71 8.02
C LEU A 153 6.90 -17.75 7.00
N LEU A 154 7.01 -16.45 7.24
CA LEU A 154 6.52 -15.40 6.35
C LEU A 154 7.57 -14.93 5.33
N ASN A 155 8.70 -15.61 5.20
CA ASN A 155 9.81 -15.23 4.33
C ASN A 155 10.37 -13.82 4.63
N ILE A 156 10.33 -13.40 5.90
CA ILE A 156 10.89 -12.13 6.37
C ILE A 156 12.16 -12.43 7.18
N ASP A 157 13.31 -12.07 6.63
CA ASP A 157 14.59 -12.23 7.32
C ASP A 157 14.81 -11.07 8.30
N LEU A 158 14.67 -11.32 9.59
CA LEU A 158 14.92 -10.35 10.66
C LEU A 158 16.40 -10.24 11.06
N SER A 159 17.29 -11.05 10.51
CA SER A 159 18.74 -10.93 10.74
C SER A 159 19.33 -9.74 9.96
N ILE A 160 18.69 -9.31 8.89
CA ILE A 160 19.09 -8.15 8.09
C ILE A 160 18.69 -6.87 8.82
N PRO A 161 19.64 -6.02 9.24
CA PRO A 161 19.31 -4.70 9.79
C PRO A 161 18.56 -3.86 8.76
N ARG A 162 17.47 -3.25 9.20
CA ARG A 162 16.53 -2.50 8.31
C ARG A 162 16.59 -1.02 8.58
N ARG A 163 16.46 -0.24 7.51
CA ARG A 163 16.13 1.19 7.51
C ARG A 163 14.69 1.37 7.09
N ILE A 164 14.08 2.42 7.54
CA ILE A 164 12.66 2.70 7.24
C ILE A 164 12.54 3.96 6.38
N VAL A 165 11.82 3.80 5.28
CA VAL A 165 11.37 4.89 4.42
C VAL A 165 9.84 4.85 4.41
N VAL A 166 9.21 5.98 4.71
CA VAL A 166 7.76 6.13 4.70
C VAL A 166 7.37 7.07 3.57
N ALA A 167 6.39 6.67 2.77
CA ALA A 167 5.84 7.51 1.72
C ALA A 167 4.37 7.79 1.96
N ASP A 168 3.90 8.99 1.58
CA ASP A 168 2.50 9.38 1.57
C ASP A 168 2.19 10.21 0.33
N PHE A 169 0.93 10.25 -0.05
CA PHE A 169 0.45 11.00 -1.20
C PHE A 169 0.34 12.50 -0.87
N VAL A 170 0.84 13.35 -1.75
CA VAL A 170 0.70 14.82 -1.62
C VAL A 170 -0.77 15.23 -1.75
N GLU A 171 -1.49 14.57 -2.67
CA GLU A 171 -2.93 14.70 -2.84
C GLU A 171 -3.53 13.30 -2.75
N SER A 172 -4.62 13.16 -2.00
CA SER A 172 -5.28 11.85 -1.84
C SER A 172 -5.91 11.41 -3.17
N PRO A 173 -5.34 10.42 -3.86
CA PRO A 173 -5.96 9.89 -5.07
C PRO A 173 -7.19 9.03 -4.71
N GLU A 174 -7.96 8.65 -5.73
CA GLU A 174 -9.06 7.71 -5.52
C GLU A 174 -8.57 6.37 -4.97
N PRO A 175 -9.35 5.70 -4.09
CA PRO A 175 -8.89 4.50 -3.36
C PRO A 175 -8.30 3.39 -4.22
N HIS A 176 -8.88 3.14 -5.41
CA HIS A 176 -8.38 2.13 -6.34
C HIS A 176 -6.98 2.48 -6.89
N ARG A 177 -6.70 3.77 -7.16
CA ARG A 177 -5.38 4.23 -7.60
C ARG A 177 -4.32 4.12 -6.51
N VAL A 178 -4.72 4.30 -5.24
CA VAL A 178 -3.81 4.09 -4.09
C VAL A 178 -3.30 2.65 -4.08
N THR A 179 -4.22 1.69 -4.18
CA THR A 179 -3.88 0.25 -4.16
C THR A 179 -2.99 -0.13 -5.33
N ASP A 180 -3.32 0.35 -6.54
CA ASP A 180 -2.54 0.05 -7.76
C ASP A 180 -1.11 0.60 -7.65
N ILE A 181 -0.96 1.86 -7.26
CA ILE A 181 0.35 2.49 -7.10
C ILE A 181 1.16 1.84 -5.97
N ALA A 182 0.53 1.52 -4.85
CA ALA A 182 1.21 0.84 -3.74
C ALA A 182 1.76 -0.53 -4.17
N SER A 183 0.97 -1.30 -4.94
CA SER A 183 1.40 -2.58 -5.49
C SER A 183 2.57 -2.44 -6.47
N GLN A 184 2.53 -1.44 -7.35
CA GLN A 184 3.60 -1.16 -8.30
C GLN A 184 4.87 -0.67 -7.59
N LEU A 185 4.74 0.20 -6.59
CA LEU A 185 5.87 0.66 -5.77
C LEU A 185 6.51 -0.47 -4.96
N LYS A 186 5.70 -1.44 -4.48
CA LYS A 186 6.21 -2.66 -3.84
C LYS A 186 7.12 -3.44 -4.79
N ILE A 187 6.66 -3.68 -6.03
CA ILE A 187 7.44 -4.40 -7.05
C ILE A 187 8.75 -3.65 -7.36
N GLU A 188 8.68 -2.34 -7.56
CA GLU A 188 9.86 -1.53 -7.86
C GLU A 188 10.84 -1.45 -6.67
N ALA A 189 10.32 -1.33 -5.44
CA ALA A 189 11.15 -1.35 -4.24
C ALA A 189 11.89 -2.68 -4.08
N GLN A 190 11.22 -3.80 -4.31
CA GLN A 190 11.84 -5.14 -4.27
C GLN A 190 12.83 -5.37 -5.40
N ARG A 191 12.64 -4.72 -6.55
CA ARG A 191 13.62 -4.72 -7.64
C ARG A 191 14.90 -3.95 -7.27
N LEU A 192 14.77 -2.86 -6.52
CA LEU A 192 15.90 -2.05 -6.05
C LEU A 192 16.63 -2.70 -4.88
N ASP A 193 15.90 -3.38 -4.02
CA ASP A 193 16.38 -4.13 -2.86
C ASP A 193 15.51 -5.38 -2.66
N ALA A 194 16.03 -6.53 -3.04
CA ALA A 194 15.32 -7.82 -2.94
C ALA A 194 14.91 -8.18 -1.50
N ALA A 195 15.59 -7.62 -0.50
CA ALA A 195 15.26 -7.81 0.90
C ALA A 195 14.17 -6.85 1.40
N CYS A 196 13.71 -5.89 0.57
CA CYS A 196 12.74 -4.88 1.00
C CYS A 196 11.38 -5.50 1.32
N CYS A 197 10.90 -5.25 2.55
CA CYS A 197 9.54 -5.54 2.96
C CYS A 197 8.70 -4.25 2.84
N VAL A 198 7.45 -4.37 2.39
CA VAL A 198 6.58 -3.23 2.19
C VAL A 198 5.28 -3.43 2.96
N LEU A 199 4.96 -2.47 3.82
CA LEU A 199 3.68 -2.39 4.52
C LEU A 199 2.86 -1.26 3.91
N THR A 200 1.61 -1.54 3.58
CA THR A 200 0.65 -0.53 3.11
C THR A 200 -0.43 -0.30 4.16
N ASN A 201 -0.68 0.96 4.51
CA ASN A 201 -1.73 1.33 5.44
C ASN A 201 -2.46 2.58 4.90
N ASN A 202 -3.75 2.42 4.59
CA ASN A 202 -4.62 3.48 4.04
C ASN A 202 -3.99 4.32 2.92
N GLN A 203 -3.23 5.35 3.27
CA GLN A 203 -2.56 6.26 2.33
C GLN A 203 -1.04 6.18 2.43
N MET A 204 -0.52 5.54 3.48
CA MET A 204 0.91 5.48 3.77
C MET A 204 1.51 4.16 3.32
N ILE A 205 2.69 4.23 2.71
CA ILE A 205 3.48 3.08 2.28
C ILE A 205 4.79 3.09 3.07
N VAL A 206 5.06 2.00 3.78
CA VAL A 206 6.27 1.85 4.60
C VAL A 206 7.19 0.83 3.95
N PHE A 207 8.41 1.22 3.67
CA PHE A 207 9.46 0.38 3.12
C PHE A 207 10.50 0.07 4.21
N LEU A 208 10.69 -1.21 4.48
CA LEU A 208 11.75 -1.70 5.36
C LEU A 208 12.86 -2.26 4.47
N THR A 209 13.89 -1.45 4.21
CA THR A 209 14.98 -1.78 3.27
C THR A 209 16.25 -2.18 4.00
N GLY A 210 17.05 -3.06 3.40
CA GLY A 210 18.39 -3.45 3.88
C GLY A 210 19.49 -2.43 3.54
N MET A 211 19.17 -1.35 2.82
CA MET A 211 20.13 -0.29 2.49
C MET A 211 20.54 0.49 3.75
N ARG A 212 21.84 0.61 4.01
CA ARG A 212 22.34 1.19 5.27
C ARG A 212 22.81 2.63 5.13
N SER A 213 23.43 2.99 4.01
CA SER A 213 23.99 4.33 3.84
C SER A 213 22.92 5.34 3.42
N GLU A 214 23.02 6.55 3.95
CA GLU A 214 22.11 7.64 3.59
C GLU A 214 22.07 7.90 2.07
N PRO A 215 23.19 7.98 1.33
CA PRO A 215 23.13 8.19 -0.12
C PRO A 215 22.36 7.09 -0.85
N GLN A 216 22.47 5.82 -0.40
CA GLN A 216 21.69 4.72 -0.98
C GLN A 216 20.20 4.88 -0.68
N LEU A 217 19.86 5.29 0.55
CA LEU A 217 18.48 5.49 0.96
C LEU A 217 17.82 6.64 0.21
N TYR A 218 18.54 7.76 0.02
CA TYR A 218 18.09 8.87 -0.82
C TYR A 218 17.91 8.46 -2.27
N ALA A 219 18.86 7.71 -2.83
CA ALA A 219 18.76 7.19 -4.20
C ALA A 219 17.58 6.22 -4.37
N PHE A 220 17.29 5.40 -3.36
CA PHE A 220 16.13 4.53 -3.32
C PHE A 220 14.82 5.32 -3.34
N ALA A 221 14.66 6.29 -2.43
CA ALA A 221 13.48 7.14 -2.36
C ALA A 221 13.29 7.98 -3.64
N ASP A 222 14.36 8.53 -4.21
CA ASP A 222 14.33 9.31 -5.46
C ASP A 222 13.87 8.47 -6.66
N LYS A 223 14.33 7.22 -6.76
CA LYS A 223 13.87 6.31 -7.82
C LYS A 223 12.38 5.98 -7.69
N LEU A 224 11.90 5.72 -6.48
CA LEU A 224 10.48 5.49 -6.22
C LEU A 224 9.64 6.74 -6.51
N LEU A 225 10.14 7.93 -6.13
CA LEU A 225 9.50 9.20 -6.43
C LEU A 225 9.37 9.42 -7.94
N LYS A 226 10.45 9.26 -8.70
CA LYS A 226 10.44 9.39 -10.16
C LYS A 226 9.52 8.37 -10.82
N TYR A 227 9.50 7.15 -10.30
CA TYR A 227 8.61 6.10 -10.78
C TYR A 227 7.12 6.47 -10.62
N ALA A 228 6.75 7.05 -9.47
CA ALA A 228 5.39 7.53 -9.19
C ALA A 228 5.05 8.77 -10.04
N GLN A 229 5.96 9.74 -10.14
CA GLN A 229 5.78 10.96 -10.95
C GLN A 229 5.53 10.65 -12.43
N ALA A 230 6.24 9.67 -12.99
CA ALA A 230 6.03 9.22 -14.37
C ALA A 230 4.62 8.67 -14.62
N ARG A 231 3.86 8.36 -13.55
CA ARG A 231 2.46 7.89 -13.57
C ARG A 231 1.46 8.94 -13.10
N GLY A 232 1.92 10.19 -12.96
CA GLY A 232 1.09 11.32 -12.52
C GLY A 232 0.71 11.27 -11.04
N VAL A 233 1.53 10.59 -10.21
CA VAL A 233 1.32 10.51 -8.76
C VAL A 233 2.47 11.21 -8.05
N TYR A 234 2.13 12.10 -7.12
CA TYR A 234 3.08 12.86 -6.34
C TYR A 234 3.13 12.35 -4.91
N LEU A 235 4.32 11.97 -4.47
CA LEU A 235 4.57 11.41 -3.14
C LEU A 235 5.58 12.28 -2.39
N CYS A 236 5.46 12.27 -1.07
CA CYS A 236 6.50 12.69 -0.15
C CYS A 236 7.10 11.47 0.55
N PHE A 237 8.40 11.55 0.86
CA PHE A 237 9.14 10.49 1.53
C PHE A 237 9.81 11.02 2.79
N GLY A 238 9.62 10.32 3.90
CA GLY A 238 10.37 10.50 5.13
C GLY A 238 11.28 9.30 5.39
N MET A 239 12.49 9.56 5.89
CA MET A 239 13.47 8.52 6.20
C MET A 239 13.89 8.61 7.65
N ASP A 240 14.18 7.46 8.26
CA ASP A 240 14.70 7.36 9.61
C ASP A 240 16.15 7.85 9.72
N SER A 241 16.65 7.97 10.95
CA SER A 241 18.08 8.04 11.24
C SER A 241 18.69 6.62 11.28
N PRO A 242 20.02 6.43 11.10
CA PRO A 242 20.65 5.13 11.09
C PRO A 242 20.30 4.27 12.30
N ALA A 243 19.58 3.16 12.09
CA ALA A 243 19.31 2.17 13.12
C ALA A 243 20.42 1.12 13.13
N VAL A 244 20.77 0.61 14.34
CA VAL A 244 21.84 -0.37 14.50
C VAL A 244 21.32 -1.80 14.29
N ASP A 245 20.08 -2.06 14.70
CA ASP A 245 19.46 -3.38 14.66
C ASP A 245 17.92 -3.30 14.54
N ASN A 246 17.27 -4.45 14.37
CA ASN A 246 15.83 -4.56 14.24
C ASN A 246 15.04 -4.32 15.54
N THR A 247 15.69 -4.19 16.70
CA THR A 247 15.00 -3.90 17.97
C THR A 247 14.51 -2.46 18.04
N LYS A 248 14.98 -1.60 17.14
CA LYS A 248 14.63 -0.18 17.06
C LYS A 248 13.69 0.18 15.92
N LEU A 249 13.08 -0.80 15.26
CA LEU A 249 12.23 -0.56 14.08
C LEU A 249 11.07 0.39 14.37
N ARG A 250 10.44 0.28 15.53
CA ARG A 250 9.40 1.25 15.94
C ARG A 250 9.94 2.67 16.01
N GLN A 251 11.11 2.84 16.65
CA GLN A 251 11.74 4.16 16.75
C GLN A 251 12.10 4.70 15.35
N ALA A 252 12.66 3.87 14.49
CA ALA A 252 12.96 4.20 13.11
C ALA A 252 11.70 4.61 12.33
N PHE A 253 10.60 3.87 12.51
CA PHE A 253 9.32 4.21 11.90
C PHE A 253 8.77 5.56 12.37
N GLU A 254 8.78 5.84 13.68
CA GLU A 254 8.37 7.14 14.21
C GLU A 254 9.27 8.29 13.72
N GLN A 255 10.56 8.05 13.56
CA GLN A 255 11.49 9.03 12.98
C GLN A 255 11.16 9.32 11.53
N ALA A 256 11.00 8.28 10.70
CA ALA A 256 10.65 8.42 9.29
C ALA A 256 9.29 9.12 9.11
N ARG A 257 8.31 8.82 9.97
CA ARG A 257 6.99 9.47 9.98
C ARG A 257 7.10 10.97 10.29
N LYS A 258 7.90 11.37 11.28
CA LYS A 258 8.14 12.78 11.60
C LYS A 258 8.82 13.53 10.45
N ALA A 259 9.80 12.90 9.79
CA ALA A 259 10.45 13.45 8.62
C ALA A 259 9.45 13.63 7.45
N LEU A 260 8.58 12.66 7.22
CA LEU A 260 7.50 12.73 6.23
C LEU A 260 6.54 13.91 6.50
N CYS A 261 6.07 14.07 7.73
CA CYS A 261 5.22 15.20 8.11
C CYS A 261 5.87 16.53 7.82
N SER A 262 7.19 16.63 7.99
CA SER A 262 7.95 17.84 7.65
C SER A 262 8.01 18.13 6.14
N CYS A 263 7.99 17.10 5.28
CA CYS A 263 7.92 17.27 3.82
C CYS A 263 6.62 17.93 3.39
N HIS A 264 5.48 17.47 3.91
CA HIS A 264 4.16 18.04 3.59
C HIS A 264 4.04 19.53 3.94
N ARG A 265 4.74 19.97 4.98
CA ARG A 265 4.72 21.39 5.41
C ARG A 265 5.40 22.33 4.41
N LYS A 266 6.47 21.91 3.76
CA LYS A 266 7.26 22.77 2.88
C LYS A 266 6.83 22.77 1.41
N GLY A 267 5.98 21.82 0.99
CA GLY A 267 5.40 21.75 -0.36
C GLY A 267 6.37 21.57 -1.53
N THR A 268 7.65 21.88 -1.34
CA THR A 268 8.69 21.84 -2.38
C THR A 268 9.71 20.72 -2.19
N VAL A 269 9.78 20.14 -0.98
CA VAL A 269 10.72 19.06 -0.64
C VAL A 269 9.95 17.74 -0.61
N HIS A 270 10.30 16.81 -1.47
CA HIS A 270 9.62 15.53 -1.59
C HIS A 270 10.30 14.39 -0.83
N ILE A 271 11.57 14.56 -0.41
CA ILE A 271 12.32 13.56 0.35
C ILE A 271 13.03 14.24 1.51
N LYS A 272 12.89 13.73 2.73
CA LYS A 272 13.53 14.29 3.92
C LYS A 272 13.97 13.22 4.90
N GLY A 273 15.19 13.33 5.41
CA GLY A 273 15.73 12.51 6.49
C GLY A 273 15.37 13.04 7.88
N TYR A 274 15.29 12.16 8.87
CA TYR A 274 15.04 12.55 10.26
C TYR A 274 16.13 13.49 10.79
N ASP A 275 17.39 13.29 10.41
CA ASP A 275 18.51 14.13 10.87
C ASP A 275 18.48 15.56 10.29
N GLU A 276 17.62 15.83 9.30
CA GLU A 276 17.39 17.16 8.72
C GLU A 276 16.27 17.94 9.41
N ILE A 277 15.54 17.30 10.34
CA ILE A 277 14.47 17.96 11.08
C ILE A 277 14.95 18.38 12.47
N ASN A 278 14.47 19.50 12.93
CA ASN A 278 14.84 20.09 14.23
C ASN A 278 13.59 20.41 15.07
N MET A 279 12.99 21.58 14.85
CA MET A 279 11.77 21.99 15.56
C MET A 279 10.58 21.11 15.26
N GLU A 280 10.57 20.48 14.11
CA GLU A 280 9.55 19.56 13.63
C GLU A 280 9.34 18.36 14.56
N ILE A 281 10.38 17.94 15.27
CA ILE A 281 10.33 16.82 16.24
C ILE A 281 9.27 17.07 17.33
N PHE A 282 9.11 18.35 17.74
CA PHE A 282 8.20 18.72 18.82
C PHE A 282 6.79 19.06 18.36
N ALA A 283 6.61 19.30 17.07
CA ALA A 283 5.35 19.78 16.55
C ALA A 283 4.17 18.85 16.86
N ASP A 284 4.36 17.58 16.68
CA ASP A 284 3.28 16.58 16.88
C ASP A 284 2.94 16.40 18.37
N LEU A 285 3.84 16.79 19.27
CA LEU A 285 3.63 16.72 20.72
C LEU A 285 2.75 17.86 21.24
N ILE A 286 2.63 18.95 20.48
CA ILE A 286 1.88 20.14 20.91
C ILE A 286 0.48 20.10 20.30
N PRO A 287 -0.58 20.07 21.13
CA PRO A 287 -1.96 20.06 20.63
C PRO A 287 -2.26 21.28 19.76
N LEU A 288 -3.08 21.09 18.72
CA LEU A 288 -3.46 22.16 17.77
C LEU A 288 -4.11 23.37 18.48
N ALA A 289 -4.87 23.11 19.55
CA ALA A 289 -5.46 24.17 20.40
C ALA A 289 -4.39 25.06 21.03
N ALA A 290 -3.32 24.46 21.57
CA ALA A 290 -2.21 25.21 22.17
C ALA A 290 -1.41 26.00 21.11
N LYS A 291 -1.22 25.46 19.91
CA LYS A 291 -0.61 26.17 18.79
C LYS A 291 -1.42 27.40 18.39
N ARG A 292 -2.75 27.24 18.25
CA ARG A 292 -3.67 28.35 17.95
C ARG A 292 -3.65 29.44 19.04
N GLU A 293 -3.66 29.03 20.30
CA GLU A 293 -3.58 29.92 21.44
C GLU A 293 -2.29 30.72 21.42
N TYR A 294 -1.15 30.06 21.14
CA TYR A 294 0.16 30.72 21.06
C TYR A 294 0.21 31.80 19.96
N VAL A 295 -0.21 31.43 18.72
CA VAL A 295 -0.26 32.37 17.60
C VAL A 295 -1.18 33.57 17.93
N LYS A 296 -2.37 33.32 18.47
CA LYS A 296 -3.33 34.33 18.87
C LYS A 296 -2.79 35.25 19.99
N LYS A 297 -2.01 34.69 20.92
CA LYS A 297 -1.36 35.47 22.00
C LYS A 297 -0.33 36.45 21.44
N ILE A 298 0.53 36.01 20.53
CA ILE A 298 1.59 36.84 19.97
C ILE A 298 1.00 37.91 19.03
N PHE A 299 0.03 37.54 18.18
CA PHE A 299 -0.62 38.44 17.23
C PHE A 299 -1.99 38.93 17.71
N HIS A 300 -2.08 39.25 19.01
CA HIS A 300 -3.33 39.77 19.57
C HIS A 300 -3.78 41.05 18.86
N GLY A 301 -5.06 41.11 18.48
CA GLY A 301 -5.64 42.26 17.80
C GLY A 301 -5.31 42.42 16.32
N TYR A 302 -4.69 41.41 15.69
CA TYR A 302 -4.55 41.34 14.24
C TYR A 302 -5.82 40.78 13.61
N SER A 303 -6.26 41.37 12.51
CA SER A 303 -7.25 40.73 11.62
C SER A 303 -6.61 39.56 10.88
N THR A 304 -7.43 38.69 10.29
CA THR A 304 -6.93 37.53 9.51
C THR A 304 -6.01 37.97 8.37
N MET A 305 -6.35 39.06 7.68
CA MET A 305 -5.55 39.58 6.57
C MET A 305 -4.22 40.17 7.05
N GLU A 306 -4.25 40.99 8.11
CA GLU A 306 -3.03 41.55 8.70
C GLU A 306 -2.09 40.46 9.26
N LEU A 307 -2.65 39.40 9.82
CA LEU A 307 -1.87 38.25 10.29
C LEU A 307 -1.18 37.54 9.12
N ALA A 308 -1.91 37.28 8.04
CA ALA A 308 -1.33 36.65 6.85
C ALA A 308 -0.19 37.48 6.26
N ASP A 309 -0.36 38.78 6.14
CA ASP A 309 0.68 39.72 5.64
C ASP A 309 1.90 39.75 6.56
N ALA A 310 1.69 39.75 7.88
CA ALA A 310 2.78 39.72 8.85
C ALA A 310 3.55 38.38 8.79
N ILE A 311 2.86 37.26 8.71
CA ILE A 311 3.45 35.95 8.57
C ILE A 311 4.28 35.86 7.30
N HIS A 312 3.73 36.24 6.16
CA HIS A 312 4.47 36.26 4.88
C HIS A 312 5.73 37.13 4.95
N THR A 313 5.62 38.35 5.55
CA THR A 313 6.79 39.22 5.73
C THR A 313 7.86 38.60 6.60
N LEU A 314 7.47 37.92 7.69
CA LEU A 314 8.41 37.22 8.60
C LEU A 314 9.03 36.00 7.96
N GLU A 315 8.28 35.20 7.22
CA GLU A 315 8.79 34.03 6.47
C GLU A 315 9.89 34.46 5.52
N CYS A 316 9.60 35.42 4.64
CA CYS A 316 10.59 35.94 3.70
C CYS A 316 11.78 36.58 4.40
N PHE A 317 11.59 37.26 5.54
CA PHE A 317 12.67 37.87 6.30
C PHE A 317 13.63 36.82 6.87
N PHE A 318 13.12 35.74 7.42
CA PHE A 318 13.95 34.70 7.99
C PHE A 318 14.54 33.75 6.92
N GLU A 319 13.87 33.53 5.81
CA GLU A 319 14.42 32.79 4.66
C GLU A 319 15.66 33.46 4.05
N HIS A 320 15.76 34.79 4.22
CA HIS A 320 16.90 35.57 3.78
C HIS A 320 17.84 35.98 4.93
N ASP A 321 17.89 35.16 6.00
CA ASP A 321 18.78 35.37 7.17
C ASP A 321 18.68 36.75 7.80
N GLY A 322 17.48 37.36 7.80
CA GLY A 322 17.26 38.70 8.35
C GLY A 322 17.81 39.85 7.49
N SER A 323 18.19 39.57 6.24
CA SER A 323 18.72 40.60 5.32
C SER A 323 17.60 41.48 4.75
N ILE A 324 17.51 42.70 5.22
CA ILE A 324 16.51 43.66 4.74
C ILE A 324 16.57 43.85 3.23
N THR A 325 17.77 43.95 2.67
CA THR A 325 17.96 44.16 1.22
C THR A 325 17.48 42.99 0.39
N LYS A 326 17.85 41.73 0.76
CA LYS A 326 17.44 40.54 0.05
C LYS A 326 15.94 40.28 0.18
N THR A 327 15.41 40.43 1.38
CA THR A 327 13.96 40.27 1.65
C THR A 327 13.14 41.29 0.86
N ALA A 328 13.51 42.58 0.89
CA ALA A 328 12.79 43.62 0.18
C ALA A 328 12.75 43.37 -1.34
N ALA A 329 13.86 42.89 -1.89
CA ALA A 329 13.93 42.46 -3.30
C ALA A 329 13.00 41.26 -3.59
N ALA A 330 12.98 40.26 -2.70
CA ALA A 330 12.18 39.06 -2.86
C ALA A 330 10.66 39.30 -2.84
N ILE A 331 10.21 40.25 -2.00
CA ILE A 331 8.77 40.60 -1.92
C ILE A 331 8.41 41.87 -2.72
N TYR A 332 9.32 42.35 -3.59
CA TYR A 332 9.12 43.44 -4.52
C TYR A 332 8.71 44.76 -3.85
N ILE A 333 9.30 45.13 -2.68
CA ILE A 333 9.08 46.40 -2.00
C ILE A 333 10.39 47.14 -1.75
N HIS A 334 10.29 48.45 -1.46
CA HIS A 334 11.48 49.19 -1.07
C HIS A 334 11.95 48.81 0.34
N LYS A 335 13.27 48.82 0.59
CA LYS A 335 13.87 48.54 1.89
C LYS A 335 13.29 49.30 3.07
N ASN A 336 12.94 50.58 2.86
CA ASN A 336 12.35 51.41 3.90
C ASN A 336 10.91 50.95 4.25
N THR A 337 10.16 50.47 3.26
CA THR A 337 8.82 49.91 3.48
C THR A 337 8.90 48.64 4.30
N LEU A 338 9.86 47.76 4.00
CA LEU A 338 10.09 46.56 4.80
C LEU A 338 10.48 46.88 6.24
N GLN A 339 11.35 47.88 6.43
CA GLN A 339 11.72 48.35 7.79
C GLN A 339 10.52 48.85 8.57
N GLN A 340 9.59 49.56 7.90
CA GLN A 340 8.35 50.03 8.52
C GLN A 340 7.42 48.86 8.88
N HIS A 341 7.31 47.84 8.01
CA HIS A 341 6.54 46.62 8.30
C HIS A 341 7.11 45.91 9.53
N LEU A 342 8.42 45.63 9.57
CA LEU A 342 9.06 44.98 10.73
C LEU A 342 8.91 45.82 12.01
N LYS A 343 9.01 47.14 11.92
CA LYS A 343 8.77 48.04 13.06
C LYS A 343 7.31 48.00 13.53
N LYS A 344 6.35 47.96 12.62
CA LYS A 344 4.92 47.78 12.94
C LYS A 344 4.67 46.47 13.67
N ILE A 345 5.27 45.38 13.20
CA ILE A 345 5.19 44.08 13.87
C ILE A 345 5.79 44.18 15.28
N ALA A 346 6.97 44.78 15.43
CA ALA A 346 7.61 44.90 16.72
C ALA A 346 6.76 45.71 17.72
N LEU A 347 6.17 46.81 17.29
CA LEU A 347 5.33 47.67 18.15
C LEU A 347 4.03 46.97 18.59
N ARG A 348 3.41 46.23 17.70
CA ARG A 348 2.11 45.54 17.99
C ARG A 348 2.27 44.25 18.78
N THR A 349 3.34 43.49 18.52
CA THR A 349 3.56 42.18 19.19
C THR A 349 4.41 42.31 20.46
N GLY A 350 5.17 43.39 20.61
CA GLY A 350 6.16 43.55 21.69
C GLY A 350 7.48 42.83 21.41
N TYR A 351 7.65 42.19 20.24
CA TYR A 351 8.84 41.42 19.86
C TYR A 351 9.43 42.01 18.56
N ASP A 352 10.71 42.41 18.59
CA ASP A 352 11.38 42.89 17.37
C ASP A 352 11.94 41.74 16.54
N PRO A 353 11.44 41.47 15.31
CA PRO A 353 11.92 40.39 14.46
C PRO A 353 13.42 40.43 14.16
N ARG A 354 14.04 41.61 14.26
CA ARG A 354 15.46 41.83 14.00
C ARG A 354 16.35 41.47 15.20
N SER A 355 15.75 41.25 16.37
CA SER A 355 16.46 40.85 17.59
C SER A 355 16.56 39.34 17.63
N LEU A 356 17.76 38.78 17.83
CA LEU A 356 18.02 37.36 17.95
C LEU A 356 17.13 36.69 19.00
N ARG A 357 16.87 37.33 20.14
CA ARG A 357 16.02 36.82 21.21
C ARG A 357 14.55 36.70 20.77
N SER A 358 14.06 37.67 20.02
CA SER A 358 12.67 37.74 19.57
C SER A 358 12.46 36.87 18.32
N SER A 359 13.47 36.67 17.49
CA SER A 359 13.38 35.81 16.30
C SER A 359 12.94 34.38 16.66
N ALA A 360 13.41 33.85 17.78
CA ALA A 360 13.00 32.52 18.26
C ALA A 360 11.48 32.43 18.49
N VAL A 361 10.85 33.51 19.02
CA VAL A 361 9.39 33.59 19.21
C VAL A 361 8.67 33.50 17.86
N PHE A 362 9.15 34.22 16.87
CA PHE A 362 8.55 34.23 15.55
C PHE A 362 8.81 32.92 14.78
N TYR A 363 9.96 32.27 14.92
CA TYR A 363 10.18 30.98 14.36
C TYR A 363 9.14 29.94 14.86
N VAL A 364 8.85 29.94 16.16
CA VAL A 364 7.81 29.08 16.75
C VAL A 364 6.43 29.45 16.20
N VAL A 365 6.13 30.75 16.08
CA VAL A 365 4.85 31.22 15.52
C VAL A 365 4.67 30.77 14.07
N LEU A 366 5.67 30.99 13.22
CA LEU A 366 5.63 30.59 11.80
C LEU A 366 5.39 29.12 11.68
N TYR A 367 6.10 28.36 12.49
CA TYR A 367 5.95 26.91 12.53
C TYR A 367 4.53 26.48 12.92
N PHE A 368 3.97 27.05 13.99
CA PHE A 368 2.61 26.75 14.43
C PHE A 368 1.55 27.25 13.45
N TYR A 369 1.78 28.39 12.82
CA TYR A 369 0.86 28.92 11.83
C TYR A 369 0.73 28.01 10.61
N GLN A 370 1.85 27.49 10.10
CA GLN A 370 1.87 26.50 9.03
C GLN A 370 1.09 25.24 9.44
N ASP A 371 1.33 24.72 10.65
CA ASP A 371 0.66 23.52 11.18
C ASP A 371 -0.87 23.70 11.34
N ILE A 372 -1.33 24.91 11.72
CA ILE A 372 -2.75 25.24 11.84
C ILE A 372 -3.46 25.20 10.48
N HIS A 373 -2.76 25.56 9.42
CA HIS A 373 -3.31 25.65 8.07
C HIS A 373 -3.14 24.37 7.25
N LEU A 374 -2.22 23.49 7.63
CA LEU A 374 -2.03 22.16 7.05
C LEU A 374 -3.02 21.15 7.65
N THR A 375 -4.31 21.45 7.66
CA THR A 375 -5.34 20.55 8.16
C THR A 375 -5.51 19.36 7.23
N GLY A 376 -5.05 18.18 7.65
CA GLY A 376 -5.50 16.90 7.09
C GLY A 376 -4.48 15.77 6.94
N PHE A 377 -3.19 16.03 6.80
CA PHE A 377 -2.23 15.02 6.32
C PHE A 377 -1.47 14.22 7.40
N CYS A 378 -1.38 14.70 8.63
CA CYS A 378 -0.60 14.00 9.68
C CYS A 378 -1.44 13.47 10.86
N LYS A 379 -2.74 13.22 10.67
CA LYS A 379 -3.62 12.64 11.69
C LYS A 379 -4.05 11.25 11.26
N ALA A 380 -3.20 10.27 11.42
CA ALA A 380 -3.57 8.86 11.48
C ALA A 380 -2.72 8.18 12.55
#